data_7827726fad81db7da8bd317ff3c025a5
#
_entry.id   7827726fad81db7da8bd317ff3c025a5
#
_cell.length_a   1.000
_cell.length_b   1.000
_cell.length_c   1.000
_cell.angle_alpha   90.00
_cell.angle_beta   90.00
_cell.angle_gamma   90.00
#
_symmetry.space_group_name_H-M   'P 1'
#
loop_
_entity.id
_entity.type
_entity.pdbx_description
1 polymer ?
#
loop_
_entity_poly.entity_id
_entity_poly.type
_entity_poly.pdbx_seq_one_letter_code
_entity_poly.pdbx_strand_id
1 'polypeptide(L)'
;FPNTKSILTESHLVSAGGAIKAAKLFMEKREDRAFALVRPPGHHAMKVVHGSRGFCNINIEAVMVEHIREKYGRKRVAIVDTDCHHGDGTQDVYWHDPDTLYISVHQDGRTLYPGGGFTDEQGGPNAIGRTVNIPLPPETSDEGFLYVLEKVIMPILDEFKPDLIINSAGQDNHYSDPITNMRFSAQGYARLNELLKPDIAVLEGGYSIQGALPYVNLGIVLAMAGMDYSYVREPDFDREAIRQEADVTQYIKKLSRDILDRHRRARDFVMRGMPGNYFVRKKSIYYDTDGIREDQVESIMVCDDCGGVLKIETISSVNPLCLGVEVPLGACDRCKSEGYRILEEAREKGKHAHIQFNNRRDREYLRF
;
A
#
# COMPACT_ATOMS: atom_id res chain seq x y z
N PHE A 1 10.66 -13.18 8.32
CA PHE A 1 11.81 -14.00 8.74
C PHE A 1 12.50 -13.33 9.91
N PRO A 2 13.27 -14.08 10.74
CA PRO A 2 13.96 -13.48 11.87
C PRO A 2 14.95 -12.40 11.41
N ASN A 3 14.76 -11.19 11.90
CA ASN A 3 15.71 -10.11 11.70
C ASN A 3 16.36 -9.77 13.05
N THR A 4 17.67 -9.92 13.13
CA THR A 4 18.42 -9.64 14.35
C THR A 4 18.73 -8.16 14.56
N LYS A 5 18.51 -7.32 13.54
CA LYS A 5 18.82 -5.89 13.58
C LYS A 5 17.58 -5.01 13.71
N SER A 6 16.49 -5.33 13.03
CA SER A 6 15.22 -4.59 13.16
C SER A 6 14.41 -5.12 14.32
N ILE A 7 14.30 -4.33 15.35
CA ILE A 7 13.57 -4.69 16.56
C ILE A 7 12.18 -4.05 16.48
N LEU A 8 11.13 -4.87 16.62
CA LEU A 8 9.79 -4.37 16.87
C LEU A 8 9.73 -3.81 18.28
N THR A 9 9.55 -2.51 18.37
CA THR A 9 9.37 -1.82 19.65
C THR A 9 7.89 -1.78 20.04
N GLU A 10 7.62 -1.40 21.29
CA GLU A 10 6.26 -1.15 21.77
C GLU A 10 5.53 -0.14 20.87
N SER A 11 6.23 0.91 20.38
CA SER A 11 5.65 1.90 19.47
C SER A 11 5.06 1.28 18.20
N HIS A 12 5.74 0.29 17.59
CA HIS A 12 5.24 -0.41 16.41
C HIS A 12 3.97 -1.22 16.71
N LEU A 13 3.93 -1.87 17.89
CA LEU A 13 2.77 -2.63 18.33
C LEU A 13 1.58 -1.72 18.65
N VAL A 14 1.83 -0.57 19.27
CA VAL A 14 0.82 0.45 19.55
C VAL A 14 0.28 1.04 18.25
N SER A 15 1.14 1.34 17.28
CA SER A 15 0.74 1.86 15.97
C SER A 15 -0.18 0.87 15.24
N ALA A 16 0.22 -0.39 15.10
CA ALA A 16 -0.61 -1.45 14.51
C ALA A 16 -1.92 -1.67 15.30
N GLY A 17 -1.84 -1.65 16.63
CA GLY A 17 -3.00 -1.76 17.52
C GLY A 17 -3.99 -0.61 17.37
N GLY A 18 -3.50 0.60 17.13
CA GLY A 18 -4.31 1.80 16.84
C GLY A 18 -5.08 1.66 15.52
N ALA A 19 -4.41 1.20 14.46
CA ALA A 19 -5.06 0.93 13.18
C ALA A 19 -6.14 -0.17 13.31
N ILE A 20 -5.84 -1.27 14.02
CA ILE A 20 -6.83 -2.32 14.33
C ILE A 20 -8.01 -1.75 15.15
N LYS A 21 -7.75 -0.85 16.10
CA LYS A 21 -8.81 -0.23 16.90
C LYS A 21 -9.74 0.63 16.05
N ALA A 22 -9.20 1.43 15.13
CA ALA A 22 -9.98 2.22 14.18
C ALA A 22 -10.87 1.29 13.32
N ALA A 23 -10.28 0.22 12.77
CA ALA A 23 -11.03 -0.78 12.02
C ALA A 23 -12.18 -1.41 12.83
N LYS A 24 -11.95 -1.76 14.09
CA LYS A 24 -13.01 -2.31 14.96
C LYS A 24 -14.16 -1.34 15.16
N LEU A 25 -13.86 -0.06 15.43
CA LEU A 25 -14.88 0.95 15.63
C LEU A 25 -15.80 1.07 14.42
N PHE A 26 -15.21 1.12 13.21
CA PHE A 26 -15.97 1.15 11.97
C PHE A 26 -16.73 -0.16 11.71
N MET A 27 -16.07 -1.33 11.76
CA MET A 27 -16.69 -2.63 11.44
C MET A 27 -17.80 -3.02 12.41
N GLU A 28 -17.72 -2.60 13.67
CA GLU A 28 -18.75 -2.82 14.69
C GLU A 28 -19.86 -1.74 14.66
N LYS A 29 -19.81 -0.83 13.66
CA LYS A 29 -20.77 0.27 13.47
C LYS A 29 -20.92 1.17 14.70
N ARG A 30 -19.82 1.35 15.43
CA ARG A 30 -19.74 2.27 16.55
C ARG A 30 -19.42 3.68 16.10
N GLU A 31 -18.78 3.79 14.95
CA GLU A 31 -18.44 5.04 14.27
C GLU A 31 -18.67 4.86 12.76
N ASP A 32 -19.10 5.91 12.11
CA ASP A 32 -19.33 5.91 10.65
C ASP A 32 -18.02 5.95 9.86
N ARG A 33 -16.96 6.49 10.45
CA ARG A 33 -15.59 6.59 9.92
C ARG A 33 -14.59 6.64 11.06
N ALA A 34 -13.35 6.27 10.76
CA ALA A 34 -12.29 6.28 11.78
C ALA A 34 -10.96 6.77 11.19
N PHE A 35 -10.22 7.57 11.94
CA PHE A 35 -8.87 7.97 11.60
C PHE A 35 -7.89 7.54 12.70
N ALA A 36 -6.97 6.63 12.34
CA ALA A 36 -5.88 6.19 13.20
C ALA A 36 -4.70 7.17 13.08
N LEU A 37 -4.59 8.09 14.03
CA LEU A 37 -3.43 8.99 14.15
C LEU A 37 -2.30 8.27 14.89
N VAL A 38 -1.58 7.42 14.18
CA VAL A 38 -0.57 6.51 14.73
C VAL A 38 0.79 6.71 14.09
N ARG A 39 1.85 6.39 14.83
CA ARG A 39 3.25 6.31 14.39
C ARG A 39 3.97 5.21 15.18
N PRO A 40 4.99 4.54 14.60
CA PRO A 40 5.60 4.70 13.28
C PRO A 40 4.67 4.38 12.10
N PRO A 41 5.02 4.86 10.86
CA PRO A 41 4.29 4.53 9.64
C PRO A 41 4.52 3.07 9.22
N GLY A 42 3.85 2.61 8.15
CA GLY A 42 3.89 1.20 7.74
C GLY A 42 4.06 0.92 6.25
N HIS A 43 3.74 1.84 5.36
CA HIS A 43 3.53 1.55 3.93
C HIS A 43 4.78 1.11 3.15
N HIS A 44 6.00 1.30 3.68
CA HIS A 44 7.24 0.76 3.09
C HIS A 44 7.63 -0.63 3.60
N ALA A 45 6.97 -1.17 4.63
CA ALA A 45 7.30 -2.49 5.14
C ALA A 45 6.80 -3.59 4.19
N MET A 46 7.74 -4.39 3.68
CA MET A 46 7.51 -5.43 2.67
C MET A 46 6.75 -6.65 3.24
N LYS A 47 6.23 -7.50 2.35
CA LYS A 47 5.62 -8.80 2.71
C LYS A 47 6.59 -9.72 3.43
N VAL A 48 7.83 -9.82 2.95
CA VAL A 48 8.94 -10.48 3.62
C VAL A 48 9.81 -9.41 4.26
N VAL A 49 10.02 -9.49 5.56
CA VAL A 49 10.71 -8.44 6.31
C VAL A 49 12.07 -8.95 6.78
N HIS A 50 13.14 -8.31 6.32
CA HIS A 50 14.51 -8.55 6.78
C HIS A 50 15.09 -7.35 7.54
N GLY A 51 14.47 -6.18 7.42
CA GLY A 51 14.95 -4.95 8.04
C GLY A 51 13.91 -3.84 8.02
N SER A 52 14.29 -2.66 8.50
CA SER A 52 13.53 -1.43 8.46
C SER A 52 13.80 -0.68 7.17
N ARG A 53 12.74 -0.12 6.58
CA ARG A 53 12.79 0.57 5.30
C ARG A 53 11.87 1.78 5.31
N GLY A 54 12.36 2.96 4.91
CA GLY A 54 11.56 4.18 4.85
C GLY A 54 10.82 4.48 6.17
N PHE A 55 11.49 4.29 7.31
CA PHE A 55 10.92 4.41 8.67
C PHE A 55 9.86 3.36 9.05
N CYS A 56 9.63 2.34 8.20
CA CYS A 56 8.61 1.31 8.40
C CYS A 56 9.23 -0.05 8.76
N ASN A 57 8.73 -0.68 9.82
CA ASN A 57 9.13 -2.02 10.28
C ASN A 57 7.99 -3.03 10.14
N ILE A 58 6.76 -2.58 10.30
CA ILE A 58 5.52 -3.35 10.11
C ILE A 58 4.62 -2.58 9.16
N ASN A 59 4.00 -3.26 8.21
CA ASN A 59 2.94 -2.67 7.44
C ASN A 59 1.65 -2.67 8.27
N ILE A 60 1.38 -1.55 8.95
CA ILE A 60 0.27 -1.42 9.91
C ILE A 60 -1.09 -1.54 9.24
N GLU A 61 -1.21 -1.07 8.00
CA GLU A 61 -2.43 -1.18 7.21
C GLU A 61 -2.68 -2.61 6.74
N ALA A 62 -1.64 -3.31 6.28
CA ALA A 62 -1.78 -4.70 5.92
C ALA A 62 -2.19 -5.56 7.11
N VAL A 63 -1.60 -5.32 8.30
CA VAL A 63 -2.02 -5.98 9.55
C VAL A 63 -3.48 -5.67 9.87
N MET A 64 -3.92 -4.43 9.72
CA MET A 64 -5.30 -4.01 9.93
C MET A 64 -6.25 -4.71 8.93
N VAL A 65 -5.95 -4.71 7.65
CA VAL A 65 -6.75 -5.36 6.59
C VAL A 65 -6.88 -6.86 6.83
N GLU A 66 -5.78 -7.52 7.18
CA GLU A 66 -5.81 -8.95 7.48
C GLU A 66 -6.61 -9.25 8.75
N HIS A 67 -6.55 -8.39 9.77
CA HIS A 67 -7.43 -8.49 10.94
C HIS A 67 -8.91 -8.34 10.54
N ILE A 68 -9.26 -7.38 9.67
CA ILE A 68 -10.63 -7.23 9.16
C ILE A 68 -11.08 -8.51 8.45
N ARG A 69 -10.26 -9.04 7.56
CA ARG A 69 -10.56 -10.25 6.80
C ARG A 69 -10.73 -11.50 7.69
N GLU A 70 -9.90 -11.58 8.72
CA GLU A 70 -9.98 -12.68 9.69
C GLU A 70 -11.26 -12.63 10.54
N LYS A 71 -11.63 -11.45 11.05
CA LYS A 71 -12.73 -11.30 11.99
C LYS A 71 -14.08 -11.08 11.33
N TYR A 72 -14.13 -10.40 10.21
CA TYR A 72 -15.37 -9.94 9.57
C TYR A 72 -15.57 -10.53 8.16
N GLY A 73 -14.72 -11.50 7.78
CA GLY A 73 -14.79 -12.22 6.52
C GLY A 73 -14.07 -11.52 5.36
N ARG A 74 -13.98 -12.24 4.24
CA ARG A 74 -13.33 -11.75 3.02
C ARG A 74 -13.99 -10.46 2.56
N LYS A 75 -13.16 -9.43 2.33
CA LYS A 75 -13.58 -8.10 1.87
C LYS A 75 -12.78 -7.69 0.64
N ARG A 76 -13.45 -7.04 -0.28
CA ARG A 76 -12.80 -6.29 -1.35
C ARG A 76 -12.40 -4.93 -0.79
N VAL A 77 -11.12 -4.66 -0.74
CA VAL A 77 -10.56 -3.47 -0.10
C VAL A 77 -9.89 -2.60 -1.14
N ALA A 78 -10.18 -1.31 -1.14
CA ALA A 78 -9.38 -0.32 -1.84
C ALA A 78 -8.50 0.41 -0.83
N ILE A 79 -7.20 0.38 -1.04
CA ILE A 79 -6.22 1.20 -0.32
C ILE A 79 -5.80 2.32 -1.27
N VAL A 80 -6.16 3.55 -0.92
CA VAL A 80 -5.73 4.75 -1.63
C VAL A 80 -4.62 5.38 -0.81
N ASP A 81 -3.40 5.17 -1.25
CA ASP A 81 -2.21 5.70 -0.60
C ASP A 81 -1.94 7.11 -1.13
N THR A 82 -2.07 8.09 -0.25
CA THR A 82 -1.91 9.51 -0.53
C THR A 82 -0.68 10.11 0.16
N ASP A 83 0.24 9.25 0.61
CA ASP A 83 1.58 9.64 1.04
C ASP A 83 2.39 10.16 -0.16
N CYS A 84 3.33 11.06 0.08
CA CYS A 84 4.19 11.58 -0.97
C CYS A 84 5.18 10.56 -1.50
N HIS A 85 5.55 9.58 -0.69
CA HIS A 85 6.40 8.47 -1.08
C HIS A 85 5.57 7.31 -1.60
N HIS A 86 6.04 6.65 -2.64
CA HIS A 86 5.40 5.42 -3.12
C HIS A 86 5.42 4.35 -2.02
N GLY A 87 4.25 3.89 -1.58
CA GLY A 87 4.12 2.82 -0.57
C GLY A 87 4.44 1.46 -1.15
N ASP A 88 5.71 1.25 -1.49
CA ASP A 88 6.21 0.06 -2.16
C ASP A 88 6.04 -1.22 -1.35
N GLY A 89 5.99 -1.11 -0.02
CA GLY A 89 5.69 -2.21 0.89
C GLY A 89 4.24 -2.66 0.78
N THR A 90 3.27 -1.72 0.82
CA THR A 90 1.84 -2.03 0.67
C THR A 90 1.58 -2.61 -0.73
N GLN A 91 2.20 -2.04 -1.78
CA GLN A 91 2.17 -2.61 -3.11
C GLN A 91 2.67 -4.06 -3.14
N ASP A 92 3.80 -4.33 -2.47
CA ASP A 92 4.41 -5.67 -2.42
C ASP A 92 3.51 -6.68 -1.71
N VAL A 93 2.89 -6.28 -0.59
CA VAL A 93 1.98 -7.14 0.17
C VAL A 93 0.79 -7.57 -0.69
N TYR A 94 0.20 -6.66 -1.47
CA TYR A 94 -1.02 -6.89 -2.22
C TYR A 94 -0.80 -7.16 -3.72
N TRP A 95 0.45 -7.26 -4.18
CA TRP A 95 0.80 -7.44 -5.59
C TRP A 95 0.05 -8.59 -6.29
N HIS A 96 -0.22 -9.66 -5.56
CA HIS A 96 -0.88 -10.86 -6.06
C HIS A 96 -2.32 -11.04 -5.55
N ASP A 97 -2.87 -10.06 -4.84
CA ASP A 97 -4.20 -10.17 -4.22
C ASP A 97 -5.29 -9.56 -5.12
N PRO A 98 -6.17 -10.38 -5.74
CA PRO A 98 -7.24 -9.88 -6.60
C PRO A 98 -8.35 -9.13 -5.84
N ASP A 99 -8.43 -9.28 -4.52
CA ASP A 99 -9.44 -8.65 -3.66
C ASP A 99 -8.99 -7.29 -3.10
N THR A 100 -7.75 -6.89 -3.35
CA THR A 100 -7.22 -5.58 -2.96
C THR A 100 -6.91 -4.74 -4.18
N LEU A 101 -7.51 -3.57 -4.28
CA LEU A 101 -7.10 -2.51 -5.20
C LEU A 101 -6.16 -1.56 -4.43
N TYR A 102 -4.92 -1.49 -4.85
CA TYR A 102 -3.94 -0.54 -4.32
C TYR A 102 -3.72 0.58 -5.33
N ILE A 103 -4.00 1.81 -4.91
CA ILE A 103 -3.75 3.03 -5.69
C ILE A 103 -2.78 3.89 -4.90
N SER A 104 -1.63 4.21 -5.48
CA SER A 104 -0.64 5.10 -4.87
C SER A 104 -0.51 6.38 -5.68
N VAL A 105 -0.72 7.53 -5.02
CA VAL A 105 -0.50 8.87 -5.58
C VAL A 105 0.71 9.46 -4.88
N HIS A 106 1.81 9.57 -5.59
CA HIS A 106 3.09 9.91 -4.99
C HIS A 106 3.92 10.81 -5.91
N GLN A 107 4.91 11.48 -5.36
CA GLN A 107 5.89 12.19 -6.16
C GLN A 107 6.70 11.18 -7.00
N ASP A 108 6.90 11.48 -8.28
CA ASP A 108 7.56 10.60 -9.24
C ASP A 108 8.86 9.99 -8.68
N GLY A 109 8.95 8.66 -8.68
CA GLY A 109 10.08 7.90 -8.16
C GLY A 109 11.42 8.20 -8.82
N ARG A 110 11.43 8.90 -9.98
CA ARG A 110 12.66 9.42 -10.57
C ARG A 110 13.24 10.61 -9.78
N THR A 111 12.45 11.21 -8.90
CA THR A 111 12.79 12.41 -8.12
C THR A 111 12.72 12.20 -6.62
N LEU A 112 12.14 11.12 -6.16
CA LEU A 112 11.93 10.83 -4.74
C LEU A 112 12.14 9.34 -4.42
N TYR A 113 12.51 9.07 -3.17
CA TYR A 113 12.49 7.72 -2.57
C TYR A 113 11.09 7.09 -2.68
N PRO A 114 10.95 5.77 -2.85
CA PRO A 114 11.99 4.73 -2.94
C PRO A 114 12.53 4.48 -4.35
N GLY A 115 12.14 5.27 -5.34
CA GLY A 115 12.62 5.14 -6.71
C GLY A 115 11.81 4.16 -7.58
N GLY A 116 10.56 3.84 -7.20
CA GLY A 116 9.62 2.96 -7.90
C GLY A 116 8.23 3.60 -8.06
N GLY A 117 7.21 2.77 -8.26
CA GLY A 117 5.83 3.24 -8.42
C GLY A 117 5.54 3.79 -9.81
N PHE A 118 6.03 3.14 -10.84
CA PHE A 118 5.79 3.55 -12.22
C PHE A 118 4.47 3.01 -12.75
N THR A 119 3.92 3.68 -13.77
CA THR A 119 2.58 3.39 -14.32
C THR A 119 2.44 2.02 -14.99
N ASP A 120 3.53 1.34 -15.26
CA ASP A 120 3.58 -0.03 -15.81
C ASP A 120 3.56 -1.12 -14.73
N GLU A 121 3.69 -0.77 -13.46
CA GLU A 121 3.54 -1.65 -12.32
C GLU A 121 2.05 -1.84 -12.01
N GLN A 122 1.42 -2.90 -12.55
CA GLN A 122 -0.04 -3.06 -12.57
C GLN A 122 -0.57 -4.26 -11.76
N GLY A 123 0.28 -4.91 -10.98
CA GLY A 123 -0.06 -6.10 -10.19
C GLY A 123 0.41 -7.41 -10.83
N GLY A 124 0.34 -8.48 -10.06
CA GLY A 124 0.75 -9.83 -10.50
C GLY A 124 -0.30 -10.50 -11.39
N PRO A 125 0.03 -11.68 -11.96
CA PRO A 125 -0.77 -12.32 -13.02
C PRO A 125 -2.24 -12.56 -12.66
N ASN A 126 -2.54 -12.89 -11.41
CA ASN A 126 -3.91 -13.13 -10.95
C ASN A 126 -4.59 -11.85 -10.41
N ALA A 127 -3.88 -10.72 -10.41
CA ALA A 127 -4.30 -9.44 -9.87
C ALA A 127 -3.93 -8.26 -10.80
N ILE A 128 -3.84 -8.50 -12.10
CA ILE A 128 -3.54 -7.44 -13.09
C ILE A 128 -4.62 -6.36 -13.03
N GLY A 129 -4.17 -5.10 -13.01
CA GLY A 129 -5.05 -3.93 -12.84
C GLY A 129 -5.49 -3.67 -11.41
N ARG A 130 -4.96 -4.42 -10.41
CA ARG A 130 -5.20 -4.18 -8.98
C ARG A 130 -4.16 -3.27 -8.33
N THR A 131 -3.09 -2.94 -9.04
CA THR A 131 -2.12 -1.91 -8.67
C THR A 131 -2.22 -0.77 -9.66
N VAL A 132 -2.34 0.46 -9.17
CA VAL A 132 -2.41 1.68 -9.97
C VAL A 132 -1.48 2.72 -9.36
N ASN A 133 -0.40 3.01 -10.05
CA ASN A 133 0.58 4.02 -9.64
C ASN A 133 0.37 5.33 -10.41
N ILE A 134 0.38 6.43 -9.67
CA ILE A 134 0.15 7.78 -10.18
C ILE A 134 1.35 8.66 -9.77
N PRO A 135 2.48 8.56 -10.49
CA PRO A 135 3.69 9.34 -10.20
C PRO A 135 3.51 10.79 -10.64
N LEU A 136 3.22 11.67 -9.69
CA LEU A 136 3.02 13.10 -9.93
C LEU A 136 4.38 13.83 -10.02
N PRO A 137 4.50 14.84 -10.88
CA PRO A 137 5.71 15.66 -10.94
C PRO A 137 5.87 16.46 -9.64
N PRO A 138 7.10 16.81 -9.24
CA PRO A 138 7.33 17.80 -8.19
C PRO A 138 6.50 19.06 -8.42
N GLU A 139 6.23 19.81 -7.35
CA GLU A 139 5.45 21.04 -7.38
C GLU A 139 3.97 20.89 -7.74
N THR A 140 3.46 19.66 -7.74
CA THR A 140 2.02 19.41 -7.82
C THR A 140 1.32 19.96 -6.59
N SER A 141 0.30 20.79 -6.80
CA SER A 141 -0.50 21.42 -5.76
C SER A 141 -1.87 20.75 -5.57
N ASP A 142 -2.72 21.38 -4.77
CA ASP A 142 -4.13 20.98 -4.57
C ASP A 142 -4.84 20.76 -5.90
N GLU A 143 -4.63 21.64 -6.91
CA GLU A 143 -5.28 21.54 -8.22
C GLU A 143 -4.96 20.21 -8.91
N GLY A 144 -3.67 19.85 -8.98
CA GLY A 144 -3.23 18.65 -9.67
C GLY A 144 -3.64 17.37 -8.94
N PHE A 145 -3.50 17.37 -7.62
CA PHE A 145 -3.84 16.23 -6.79
C PHE A 145 -5.34 15.93 -6.80
N LEU A 146 -6.17 16.97 -6.61
CA LEU A 146 -7.64 16.83 -6.65
C LEU A 146 -8.14 16.48 -8.06
N TYR A 147 -7.49 16.99 -9.12
CA TYR A 147 -7.79 16.55 -10.48
C TYR A 147 -7.61 15.05 -10.68
N VAL A 148 -6.49 14.50 -10.19
CA VAL A 148 -6.22 13.05 -10.26
C VAL A 148 -7.23 12.26 -9.43
N LEU A 149 -7.56 12.74 -8.24
CA LEU A 149 -8.59 12.11 -7.41
C LEU A 149 -9.91 11.99 -8.17
N GLU A 150 -10.42 13.09 -8.72
CA GLU A 150 -11.71 13.10 -9.40
C GLU A 150 -11.69 12.38 -10.75
N LYS A 151 -10.61 12.49 -11.52
CA LYS A 151 -10.57 12.00 -12.91
C LYS A 151 -9.99 10.61 -13.06
N VAL A 152 -9.21 10.12 -12.08
CA VAL A 152 -8.57 8.79 -12.16
C VAL A 152 -9.06 7.90 -11.03
N ILE A 153 -8.90 8.33 -9.77
CA ILE A 153 -9.12 7.48 -8.61
C ILE A 153 -10.61 7.13 -8.45
N MET A 154 -11.48 8.14 -8.44
CA MET A 154 -12.92 7.91 -8.26
C MET A 154 -13.52 7.00 -9.34
N PRO A 155 -13.26 7.18 -10.65
CA PRO A 155 -13.71 6.24 -11.66
C PRO A 155 -13.22 4.80 -11.47
N ILE A 156 -11.97 4.61 -11.05
CA ILE A 156 -11.41 3.27 -10.79
C ILE A 156 -12.07 2.63 -9.56
N LEU A 157 -12.33 3.41 -8.50
CA LEU A 157 -13.07 2.95 -7.33
C LEU A 157 -14.51 2.54 -7.68
N ASP A 158 -15.20 3.33 -8.49
CA ASP A 158 -16.55 3.04 -8.96
C ASP A 158 -16.61 1.73 -9.78
N GLU A 159 -15.57 1.45 -10.55
CA GLU A 159 -15.46 0.20 -11.30
C GLU A 159 -15.11 -1.00 -10.41
N PHE A 160 -14.22 -0.80 -9.43
CA PHE A 160 -13.79 -1.86 -8.52
C PHE A 160 -14.89 -2.21 -7.50
N LYS A 161 -15.69 -1.25 -7.06
CA LYS A 161 -16.74 -1.41 -6.05
C LYS A 161 -16.23 -2.08 -4.77
N PRO A 162 -15.34 -1.42 -4.03
CA PRO A 162 -14.81 -1.96 -2.79
C PRO A 162 -15.89 -2.07 -1.71
N ASP A 163 -15.75 -3.02 -0.79
CA ASP A 163 -16.52 -3.06 0.46
C ASP A 163 -16.00 -2.04 1.48
N LEU A 164 -14.72 -1.66 1.34
CA LEU A 164 -14.01 -0.74 2.21
C LEU A 164 -13.05 0.14 1.41
N ILE A 165 -13.03 1.43 1.72
CA ILE A 165 -12.02 2.38 1.24
C ILE A 165 -11.14 2.79 2.42
N ILE A 166 -9.85 2.51 2.31
CA ILE A 166 -8.83 2.89 3.28
C ILE A 166 -7.95 3.98 2.65
N ASN A 167 -7.70 5.05 3.39
CA ASN A 167 -6.71 6.05 2.99
C ASN A 167 -5.44 5.88 3.83
N SER A 168 -4.31 5.51 3.18
CA SER A 168 -2.97 5.71 3.73
C SER A 168 -2.68 7.20 3.69
N ALA A 169 -2.99 7.88 4.79
CA ALA A 169 -3.09 9.33 4.87
C ALA A 169 -1.75 9.97 5.24
N GLY A 170 -0.72 9.77 4.41
CA GLY A 170 0.54 10.51 4.53
C GLY A 170 0.32 12.01 4.34
N GLN A 171 1.07 12.82 5.07
CA GLN A 171 0.91 14.27 5.09
C GLN A 171 2.14 15.03 4.59
N ASP A 172 3.04 14.32 3.96
CA ASP A 172 4.31 14.81 3.44
C ASP A 172 4.24 15.37 2.00
N ASN A 173 3.05 15.40 1.38
CA ASN A 173 2.81 16.25 0.21
C ASN A 173 2.69 17.74 0.56
N HIS A 174 2.63 18.08 1.86
CA HIS A 174 2.45 19.46 2.28
C HIS A 174 3.64 20.32 1.85
N TYR A 175 3.36 21.51 1.34
CA TYR A 175 4.39 22.42 0.79
C TYR A 175 5.50 22.80 1.79
N SER A 176 5.27 22.65 3.09
CA SER A 176 6.28 22.88 4.13
C SER A 176 6.98 21.61 4.61
N ASP A 177 6.74 20.45 3.96
CA ASP A 177 7.43 19.22 4.34
C ASP A 177 8.91 19.30 3.96
N PRO A 178 9.82 18.93 4.89
CA PRO A 178 11.26 19.14 4.68
C PRO A 178 11.92 18.12 3.73
N ILE A 179 11.24 17.02 3.38
CA ILE A 179 11.86 15.94 2.60
C ILE A 179 11.18 15.65 1.25
N THR A 180 10.19 16.45 0.90
CA THR A 180 9.43 16.32 -0.37
C THR A 180 9.37 17.64 -1.13
N ASN A 181 8.87 17.62 -2.37
CA ASN A 181 8.79 18.80 -3.23
C ASN A 181 7.39 19.02 -3.79
N MET A 182 6.37 18.72 -3.00
CA MET A 182 4.97 18.96 -3.38
C MET A 182 4.47 20.30 -2.85
N ARG A 183 3.32 20.76 -3.34
CA ARG A 183 2.71 22.04 -2.94
C ARG A 183 1.26 21.86 -2.45
N PHE A 184 1.00 20.78 -1.72
CA PHE A 184 -0.33 20.48 -1.20
C PHE A 184 -0.57 21.22 0.12
N SER A 185 -1.80 21.74 0.33
CA SER A 185 -2.18 22.51 1.52
C SER A 185 -3.03 21.70 2.49
N ALA A 186 -3.19 22.19 3.73
CA ALA A 186 -4.11 21.58 4.69
C ALA A 186 -5.57 21.57 4.18
N GLN A 187 -6.00 22.59 3.42
CA GLN A 187 -7.29 22.63 2.76
C GLN A 187 -7.39 21.54 1.66
N GLY A 188 -6.32 21.33 0.90
CA GLY A 188 -6.23 20.26 -0.09
C GLY A 188 -6.45 18.88 0.54
N TYR A 189 -5.81 18.58 1.66
CA TYR A 189 -5.99 17.32 2.40
C TYR A 189 -7.41 17.14 2.92
N ALA A 190 -8.01 18.20 3.47
CA ALA A 190 -9.40 18.16 3.92
C ALA A 190 -10.34 17.87 2.73
N ARG A 191 -10.18 18.58 1.61
CA ARG A 191 -10.98 18.40 0.41
C ARG A 191 -10.80 17.01 -0.20
N LEU A 192 -9.58 16.47 -0.21
CA LEU A 192 -9.30 15.11 -0.63
C LEU A 192 -10.15 14.10 0.16
N ASN A 193 -10.13 14.18 1.49
CA ASN A 193 -10.86 13.25 2.34
C ASN A 193 -12.39 13.45 2.28
N GLU A 194 -12.86 14.68 2.05
CA GLU A 194 -14.26 14.95 1.79
C GLU A 194 -14.77 14.29 0.50
N LEU A 195 -13.94 14.29 -0.56
CA LEU A 195 -14.27 13.68 -1.87
C LEU A 195 -14.08 12.17 -1.86
N LEU A 196 -12.95 11.67 -1.34
CA LEU A 196 -12.62 10.25 -1.28
C LEU A 196 -13.57 9.49 -0.35
N LYS A 197 -13.98 10.13 0.74
CA LYS A 197 -14.85 9.54 1.77
C LYS A 197 -14.34 8.20 2.29
N PRO A 198 -13.10 8.12 2.77
CA PRO A 198 -12.58 6.85 3.27
C PRO A 198 -13.37 6.38 4.50
N ASP A 199 -13.58 5.07 4.61
CA ASP A 199 -14.14 4.44 5.80
C ASP A 199 -13.15 4.49 6.97
N ILE A 200 -11.88 4.25 6.64
CA ILE A 200 -10.77 4.29 7.60
C ILE A 200 -9.61 5.07 6.97
N ALA A 201 -9.05 6.00 7.73
CA ALA A 201 -7.77 6.61 7.40
C ALA A 201 -6.70 6.16 8.41
N VAL A 202 -5.47 6.00 7.95
CA VAL A 202 -4.31 5.65 8.77
C VAL A 202 -3.19 6.63 8.45
N LEU A 203 -2.63 7.28 9.47
CA LEU A 203 -1.50 8.20 9.27
C LEU A 203 -0.26 7.43 8.84
N GLU A 204 0.37 7.89 7.78
CA GLU A 204 1.68 7.42 7.30
C GLU A 204 2.75 8.51 7.50
N GLY A 205 3.39 8.99 6.45
CA GLY A 205 4.41 10.04 6.51
C GLY A 205 3.86 11.42 6.88
N GLY A 206 4.75 12.40 6.93
CA GLY A 206 4.50 13.79 7.28
C GLY A 206 5.47 14.27 8.35
N TYR A 207 6.35 15.21 7.98
CA TYR A 207 7.52 15.57 8.79
C TYR A 207 7.57 17.05 9.17
N SER A 208 6.67 17.86 8.65
CA SER A 208 6.45 19.25 9.10
C SER A 208 5.59 19.29 10.35
N ILE A 209 6.20 18.99 11.51
CA ILE A 209 5.52 18.74 12.79
C ILE A 209 4.72 19.96 13.26
N GLN A 210 5.27 21.16 13.12
CA GLN A 210 4.63 22.39 13.58
C GLN A 210 3.85 23.10 12.46
N GLY A 211 4.36 23.04 11.23
CA GLY A 211 3.80 23.79 10.10
C GLY A 211 2.62 23.10 9.42
N ALA A 212 2.57 21.78 9.42
CA ALA A 212 1.56 21.03 8.67
C ALA A 212 0.69 20.13 9.55
N LEU A 213 1.28 19.19 10.30
CA LEU A 213 0.55 18.09 10.93
C LEU A 213 -0.67 18.51 11.75
N PRO A 214 -0.65 19.56 12.62
CA PRO A 214 -1.82 19.94 13.39
C PRO A 214 -3.00 20.38 12.51
N TYR A 215 -2.71 21.11 11.44
CA TYR A 215 -3.71 21.67 10.54
C TYR A 215 -4.26 20.62 9.58
N VAL A 216 -3.39 19.81 8.99
CA VAL A 216 -3.78 18.71 8.13
C VAL A 216 -4.62 17.69 8.88
N ASN A 217 -4.18 17.25 10.07
CA ASN A 217 -4.93 16.32 10.90
C ASN A 217 -6.32 16.87 11.26
N LEU A 218 -6.39 18.15 11.68
CA LEU A 218 -7.67 18.79 11.98
C LEU A 218 -8.56 18.83 10.73
N GLY A 219 -8.01 19.23 9.57
CA GLY A 219 -8.75 19.29 8.32
C GLY A 219 -9.32 17.93 7.90
N ILE A 220 -8.52 16.88 7.98
CA ILE A 220 -8.95 15.49 7.69
C ILE A 220 -10.07 15.06 8.63
N VAL A 221 -9.91 15.27 9.94
CA VAL A 221 -10.91 14.89 10.95
C VAL A 221 -12.24 15.60 10.70
N LEU A 222 -12.21 16.92 10.47
CA LEU A 222 -13.42 17.70 10.19
C LEU A 222 -14.10 17.25 8.90
N ALA A 223 -13.33 17.04 7.82
CA ALA A 223 -13.85 16.57 6.54
C ALA A 223 -14.49 15.17 6.66
N MET A 224 -13.82 14.24 7.34
CA MET A 224 -14.37 12.89 7.60
C MET A 224 -15.63 12.93 8.47
N ALA A 225 -15.73 13.89 9.39
CA ALA A 225 -16.91 14.10 10.24
C ALA A 225 -18.04 14.87 9.52
N GLY A 226 -17.83 15.35 8.30
CA GLY A 226 -18.80 16.18 7.59
C GLY A 226 -18.97 17.58 8.20
N MET A 227 -17.97 18.06 8.92
CA MET A 227 -17.95 19.37 9.57
C MET A 227 -17.25 20.41 8.70
N ASP A 228 -17.53 21.69 8.96
CA ASP A 228 -16.87 22.79 8.28
C ASP A 228 -15.38 22.86 8.63
N TYR A 229 -14.52 22.81 7.62
CA TYR A 229 -13.07 22.93 7.73
C TYR A 229 -12.54 24.20 7.03
N SER A 230 -13.40 25.09 6.55
CA SER A 230 -13.03 26.27 5.76
C SER A 230 -12.09 27.24 6.52
N TYR A 231 -12.12 27.19 7.83
CA TYR A 231 -11.27 28.02 8.71
C TYR A 231 -9.91 27.38 9.03
N VAL A 232 -9.71 26.11 8.70
CA VAL A 232 -8.45 25.42 8.95
C VAL A 232 -7.39 25.94 7.97
N ARG A 233 -6.38 26.57 8.51
CA ARG A 233 -5.30 27.13 7.71
C ARG A 233 -4.01 27.07 8.50
N GLU A 234 -2.97 26.56 7.86
CA GLU A 234 -1.62 26.51 8.39
C GLU A 234 -0.99 27.91 8.47
N PRO A 235 -0.02 28.13 9.37
CA PRO A 235 0.76 29.36 9.43
C PRO A 235 1.46 29.62 8.09
N ASP A 236 1.65 30.89 7.76
CA ASP A 236 2.38 31.33 6.57
C ASP A 236 1.81 30.81 5.22
N PHE A 237 0.54 30.42 5.21
CA PHE A 237 -0.14 30.02 3.99
C PHE A 237 -0.15 31.17 2.97
N ASP A 238 0.50 30.94 1.85
CA ASP A 238 0.46 31.83 0.69
C ASP A 238 -0.01 31.06 -0.56
N ARG A 239 -1.21 31.40 -1.01
CA ARG A 239 -1.82 30.74 -2.19
C ARG A 239 -1.01 30.92 -3.46
N GLU A 240 -0.37 32.06 -3.63
CA GLU A 240 0.44 32.34 -4.83
C GLU A 240 1.74 31.54 -4.79
N ALA A 241 2.37 31.38 -3.61
CA ALA A 241 3.58 30.58 -3.43
C ALA A 241 3.40 29.09 -3.71
N ILE A 242 2.19 28.56 -3.45
CA ILE A 242 1.87 27.14 -3.70
C ILE A 242 1.13 26.91 -5.03
N ARG A 243 1.02 27.93 -5.86
CA ARG A 243 0.36 27.84 -7.17
C ARG A 243 1.09 26.86 -8.09
N GLN A 244 0.28 25.99 -8.72
CA GLN A 244 0.80 25.05 -9.71
C GLN A 244 1.05 25.73 -11.06
N GLU A 245 2.18 25.40 -11.68
CA GLU A 245 2.51 25.89 -13.00
C GLU A 245 1.66 25.19 -14.10
N ALA A 246 1.48 25.89 -15.23
CA ALA A 246 0.61 25.41 -16.31
C ALA A 246 1.14 24.15 -17.00
N ASP A 247 2.45 23.97 -17.09
CA ASP A 247 3.10 22.80 -17.67
C ASP A 247 2.91 21.56 -16.77
N VAL A 248 3.00 21.72 -15.44
CA VAL A 248 2.67 20.70 -14.45
C VAL A 248 1.20 20.25 -14.62
N THR A 249 0.28 21.20 -14.75
CA THR A 249 -1.15 20.90 -14.99
C THR A 249 -1.35 20.12 -16.29
N GLN A 250 -0.69 20.50 -17.38
CA GLN A 250 -0.79 19.80 -18.67
C GLN A 250 -0.22 18.39 -18.60
N TYR A 251 0.92 18.23 -17.91
CA TYR A 251 1.53 16.92 -17.69
C TYR A 251 0.57 15.99 -16.93
N ILE A 252 0.00 16.45 -15.82
CA ILE A 252 -0.95 15.67 -15.00
C ILE A 252 -2.18 15.25 -15.81
N LYS A 253 -2.74 16.14 -16.63
CA LYS A 253 -3.87 15.81 -17.50
C LYS A 253 -3.53 14.74 -18.54
N LYS A 254 -2.31 14.75 -19.08
CA LYS A 254 -1.83 13.69 -19.98
C LYS A 254 -1.63 12.38 -19.23
N LEU A 255 -0.89 12.42 -18.12
CA LEU A 255 -0.63 11.28 -17.24
C LEU A 255 -1.94 10.58 -16.84
N SER A 256 -2.96 11.35 -16.44
CA SER A 256 -4.28 10.83 -16.04
C SER A 256 -4.94 10.03 -17.16
N ARG A 257 -4.91 10.52 -18.40
CA ARG A 257 -5.45 9.77 -19.55
C ARG A 257 -4.66 8.49 -19.80
N ASP A 258 -3.33 8.57 -19.78
CA ASP A 258 -2.47 7.43 -20.02
C ASP A 258 -2.67 6.33 -18.96
N ILE A 259 -2.86 6.69 -17.69
CA ILE A 259 -3.16 5.76 -16.60
C ILE A 259 -4.52 5.08 -16.79
N LEU A 260 -5.57 5.84 -17.08
CA LEU A 260 -6.91 5.25 -17.33
C LEU A 260 -6.91 4.29 -18.51
N ASP A 261 -6.23 4.64 -19.59
CA ASP A 261 -6.10 3.76 -20.77
C ASP A 261 -5.33 2.49 -20.45
N ARG A 262 -4.26 2.59 -19.66
CA ARG A 262 -3.51 1.42 -19.18
C ARG A 262 -4.35 0.55 -18.27
N HIS A 263 -5.05 1.15 -17.31
CA HIS A 263 -5.92 0.41 -16.38
C HIS A 263 -7.02 -0.36 -17.12
N ARG A 264 -7.68 0.25 -18.11
CA ARG A 264 -8.69 -0.41 -18.94
C ARG A 264 -8.08 -1.60 -19.71
N ARG A 265 -6.93 -1.41 -20.36
CA ARG A 265 -6.23 -2.50 -21.08
C ARG A 265 -5.78 -3.62 -20.14
N ALA A 266 -5.32 -3.29 -18.93
CA ALA A 266 -4.93 -4.28 -17.94
C ALA A 266 -6.11 -5.18 -17.53
N ARG A 267 -7.30 -4.62 -17.38
CA ARG A 267 -8.52 -5.38 -17.09
C ARG A 267 -8.91 -6.35 -18.20
N ASP A 268 -8.68 -5.96 -19.45
CA ASP A 268 -8.97 -6.80 -20.62
C ASP A 268 -7.87 -7.83 -20.85
N PHE A 269 -6.70 -7.61 -20.25
CA PHE A 269 -5.56 -8.50 -20.32
C PHE A 269 -5.69 -9.60 -19.26
N VAL A 270 -6.48 -10.62 -19.55
CA VAL A 270 -6.38 -11.87 -18.82
C VAL A 270 -5.05 -12.52 -19.20
N MET A 271 -4.13 -12.64 -18.26
CA MET A 271 -2.95 -13.47 -18.48
C MET A 271 -3.42 -14.90 -18.74
N ARG A 272 -3.62 -15.21 -20.00
CA ARG A 272 -3.85 -16.58 -20.50
C ARG A 272 -2.53 -17.35 -20.48
N GLY A 273 -1.88 -17.35 -19.30
CA GLY A 273 -0.91 -18.37 -18.99
C GLY A 273 -1.66 -19.70 -18.90
N MET A 274 -1.06 -20.81 -19.29
CA MET A 274 -1.70 -22.10 -19.05
C MET A 274 -1.91 -22.24 -17.53
N PRO A 275 -3.14 -22.50 -17.06
CA PRO A 275 -3.40 -22.72 -15.63
C PRO A 275 -2.43 -23.77 -15.08
N GLY A 276 -1.79 -23.48 -13.94
CA GLY A 276 -0.77 -24.34 -13.35
C GLY A 276 0.67 -23.96 -13.66
N ASN A 277 0.92 -23.07 -14.63
CA ASN A 277 2.26 -22.52 -14.85
C ASN A 277 2.59 -21.46 -13.80
N TYR A 278 3.89 -21.29 -13.57
CA TYR A 278 4.40 -20.27 -12.66
C TYR A 278 4.89 -19.04 -13.42
N PHE A 279 4.44 -17.87 -12.95
CA PHE A 279 5.06 -16.60 -13.28
C PHE A 279 6.15 -16.31 -12.26
N VAL A 280 7.35 -15.92 -12.73
CA VAL A 280 8.51 -15.70 -11.89
C VAL A 280 8.93 -14.23 -11.97
N ARG A 281 9.05 -13.59 -10.79
CA ARG A 281 9.57 -12.23 -10.64
C ARG A 281 10.79 -12.24 -9.71
N LYS A 282 11.84 -11.52 -10.09
CA LYS A 282 13.01 -11.30 -9.26
C LYS A 282 12.99 -9.88 -8.73
N LYS A 283 13.33 -9.72 -7.46
CA LYS A 283 13.44 -8.42 -6.79
C LYS A 283 14.74 -8.37 -6.00
N SER A 284 15.33 -7.17 -5.94
CA SER A 284 16.40 -6.83 -5.00
C SER A 284 15.89 -5.69 -4.12
N ILE A 285 15.95 -5.86 -2.81
CA ILE A 285 15.42 -4.92 -1.82
C ILE A 285 16.56 -4.42 -0.97
N TYR A 286 16.59 -3.12 -0.73
CA TYR A 286 17.51 -2.49 0.19
C TYR A 286 16.75 -1.91 1.38
N TYR A 287 17.06 -2.42 2.56
CA TYR A 287 16.57 -1.94 3.84
C TYR A 287 17.53 -0.85 4.33
N ASP A 288 17.18 0.39 4.02
CA ASP A 288 18.05 1.56 4.14
C ASP A 288 18.44 1.87 5.59
N THR A 289 17.54 1.66 6.53
CA THR A 289 17.79 1.91 7.95
C THR A 289 18.83 0.93 8.54
N ASP A 290 18.79 -0.32 8.11
CA ASP A 290 19.63 -1.39 8.67
C ASP A 290 20.83 -1.74 7.77
N GLY A 291 20.89 -1.20 6.57
CA GLY A 291 21.93 -1.51 5.58
C GLY A 291 21.87 -2.96 5.07
N ILE A 292 20.69 -3.59 5.09
CA ILE A 292 20.49 -4.98 4.67
C ILE A 292 20.13 -5.01 3.18
N ARG A 293 20.75 -5.91 2.44
CA ARG A 293 20.40 -6.24 1.05
C ARG A 293 19.75 -7.60 0.99
N GLU A 294 18.69 -7.71 0.22
CA GLU A 294 17.91 -8.91 0.02
C GLU A 294 17.66 -9.14 -1.47
N ASP A 295 17.81 -10.40 -1.91
CA ASP A 295 17.37 -10.87 -3.22
C ASP A 295 16.24 -11.88 -3.04
N GLN A 296 15.14 -11.66 -3.78
CA GLN A 296 13.96 -12.51 -3.79
C GLN A 296 13.69 -13.09 -5.17
N VAL A 297 13.24 -14.35 -5.19
CA VAL A 297 12.61 -14.97 -6.34
C VAL A 297 11.18 -15.34 -5.95
N GLU A 298 10.22 -14.60 -6.47
CA GLU A 298 8.80 -14.90 -6.33
C GLU A 298 8.34 -15.80 -7.46
N SER A 299 7.58 -16.83 -7.14
CA SER A 299 6.94 -17.72 -8.11
C SER A 299 5.47 -17.82 -7.73
N ILE A 300 4.58 -17.31 -8.58
CA ILE A 300 3.15 -17.36 -8.41
C ILE A 300 2.51 -18.29 -9.43
N MET A 301 1.67 -19.22 -8.96
CA MET A 301 0.93 -20.09 -9.87
C MET A 301 -0.20 -19.33 -10.52
N VAL A 302 -0.27 -19.32 -11.84
CA VAL A 302 -1.39 -18.76 -12.59
C VAL A 302 -2.63 -19.61 -12.35
N CYS A 303 -3.71 -18.99 -11.89
CA CYS A 303 -4.96 -19.66 -11.55
C CYS A 303 -6.15 -18.83 -12.04
N ASP A 304 -7.11 -19.51 -12.68
CA ASP A 304 -8.33 -18.87 -13.18
C ASP A 304 -9.38 -18.69 -12.07
N ASP A 305 -9.23 -19.45 -10.96
CA ASP A 305 -10.25 -19.55 -9.91
C ASP A 305 -9.92 -18.72 -8.66
N CYS A 306 -8.63 -18.35 -8.45
CA CYS A 306 -8.20 -17.66 -7.23
C CYS A 306 -6.89 -16.87 -7.43
N GLY A 307 -6.35 -16.29 -6.33
CA GLY A 307 -5.09 -15.55 -6.34
C GLY A 307 -3.83 -16.37 -6.64
N GLY A 308 -3.95 -17.72 -6.72
CA GLY A 308 -2.81 -18.61 -6.93
C GLY A 308 -1.96 -18.83 -5.66
N VAL A 309 -1.17 -19.91 -5.65
CA VAL A 309 -0.19 -20.13 -4.57
C VAL A 309 1.08 -19.35 -4.87
N LEU A 310 1.59 -18.64 -3.86
CA LEU A 310 2.80 -17.85 -3.92
C LEU A 310 3.93 -18.57 -3.19
N LYS A 311 5.08 -18.68 -3.86
CA LYS A 311 6.34 -19.15 -3.31
C LYS A 311 7.35 -18.02 -3.39
N ILE A 312 8.03 -17.71 -2.30
CA ILE A 312 9.11 -16.72 -2.23
C ILE A 312 10.37 -17.40 -1.69
N GLU A 313 11.40 -17.51 -2.51
CA GLU A 313 12.74 -17.84 -2.07
C GLU A 313 13.52 -16.53 -1.86
N THR A 314 14.11 -16.36 -0.68
CA THR A 314 14.80 -15.14 -0.30
C THR A 314 16.14 -15.44 0.36
N ILE A 315 17.12 -14.58 0.08
CA ILE A 315 18.43 -14.55 0.75
C ILE A 315 18.77 -13.10 1.05
N SER A 316 19.37 -12.85 2.19
CA SER A 316 19.82 -11.49 2.52
C SER A 316 21.24 -11.48 3.08
N SER A 317 21.80 -10.28 3.24
CA SER A 317 23.13 -10.10 3.86
C SER A 317 23.20 -10.56 5.31
N VAL A 318 22.05 -10.84 5.94
CA VAL A 318 21.94 -11.26 7.36
C VAL A 318 21.26 -12.59 7.57
N ASN A 319 20.54 -13.11 6.58
CA ASN A 319 19.86 -14.40 6.65
C ASN A 319 20.23 -15.27 5.44
N PRO A 320 20.46 -16.58 5.66
CA PRO A 320 20.69 -17.54 4.58
C PRO A 320 19.39 -17.74 3.76
N LEU A 321 19.44 -18.67 2.81
CA LEU A 321 18.29 -18.99 1.97
C LEU A 321 17.08 -19.42 2.80
N CYS A 322 15.98 -18.69 2.66
CA CYS A 322 14.70 -18.95 3.33
C CYS A 322 13.60 -19.15 2.29
N LEU A 323 12.50 -19.78 2.71
CA LEU A 323 11.32 -20.01 1.89
C LEU A 323 10.06 -19.51 2.57
N GLY A 324 9.27 -18.72 1.87
CA GLY A 324 7.89 -18.41 2.20
C GLY A 324 6.94 -19.10 1.22
N VAL A 325 5.88 -19.71 1.71
CA VAL A 325 4.79 -20.26 0.90
C VAL A 325 3.48 -19.68 1.41
N GLU A 326 2.70 -19.07 0.52
CA GLU A 326 1.39 -18.51 0.84
C GLU A 326 0.30 -19.15 0.00
N VAL A 327 -0.67 -19.77 0.68
CA VAL A 327 -1.96 -20.17 0.12
C VAL A 327 -2.94 -19.03 0.38
N PRO A 328 -3.49 -18.36 -0.66
CA PRO A 328 -4.29 -17.16 -0.47
C PRO A 328 -5.62 -17.43 0.23
N LEU A 329 -6.24 -16.40 0.79
CA LEU A 329 -7.50 -16.49 1.56
C LEU A 329 -8.63 -17.14 0.74
N GLY A 330 -8.75 -16.82 -0.54
CA GLY A 330 -9.75 -17.40 -1.45
C GLY A 330 -9.24 -18.57 -2.30
N ALA A 331 -8.23 -19.31 -1.83
CA ALA A 331 -7.60 -20.37 -2.62
C ALA A 331 -8.59 -21.45 -3.04
N CYS A 332 -8.51 -21.92 -4.28
CA CYS A 332 -9.15 -23.15 -4.73
C CYS A 332 -8.41 -24.39 -4.19
N ASP A 333 -9.03 -25.58 -4.29
CA ASP A 333 -8.43 -26.82 -3.76
C ASP A 333 -7.10 -27.17 -4.48
N ARG A 334 -6.99 -26.88 -5.77
CA ARG A 334 -5.76 -27.07 -6.54
C ARG A 334 -4.61 -26.23 -5.97
N CYS A 335 -4.84 -24.93 -5.72
CA CYS A 335 -3.82 -24.05 -5.15
C CYS A 335 -3.49 -24.40 -3.70
N LYS A 336 -4.48 -24.85 -2.91
CA LYS A 336 -4.22 -25.36 -1.57
C LYS A 336 -3.31 -26.59 -1.61
N SER A 337 -3.64 -27.61 -2.42
CA SER A 337 -2.85 -28.83 -2.55
C SER A 337 -1.43 -28.54 -3.03
N GLU A 338 -1.28 -27.62 -3.98
CA GLU A 338 0.03 -27.19 -4.47
C GLU A 338 0.88 -26.51 -3.38
N GLY A 339 0.24 -25.72 -2.50
CA GLY A 339 0.93 -25.12 -1.35
C GLY A 339 1.54 -26.17 -0.43
N TYR A 340 0.79 -27.21 -0.09
CA TYR A 340 1.32 -28.31 0.72
C TYR A 340 2.40 -29.09 0.00
N ARG A 341 2.25 -29.38 -1.31
CA ARG A 341 3.28 -30.04 -2.11
C ARG A 341 4.61 -29.29 -2.07
N ILE A 342 4.56 -27.95 -2.22
CA ILE A 342 5.78 -27.10 -2.14
C ILE A 342 6.40 -27.19 -0.72
N LEU A 343 5.58 -27.18 0.33
CA LEU A 343 6.06 -27.31 1.71
C LEU A 343 6.77 -28.64 1.94
N GLU A 344 6.16 -29.74 1.55
CA GLU A 344 6.71 -31.10 1.72
C GLU A 344 8.03 -31.24 0.96
N GLU A 345 8.06 -30.86 -0.31
CA GLU A 345 9.31 -30.90 -1.10
C GLU A 345 10.42 -30.04 -0.49
N ALA A 346 10.10 -28.88 0.05
CA ALA A 346 11.10 -28.01 0.69
C ALA A 346 11.69 -28.64 1.95
N ARG A 347 10.85 -29.32 2.72
CA ARG A 347 11.27 -30.03 3.95
C ARG A 347 12.13 -31.24 3.61
N GLU A 348 11.74 -32.03 2.61
CA GLU A 348 12.53 -33.18 2.16
C GLU A 348 13.92 -32.79 1.63
N LYS A 349 13.97 -31.71 0.84
CA LYS A 349 15.24 -31.23 0.27
C LYS A 349 16.18 -30.59 1.29
N GLY A 350 15.67 -30.03 2.38
CA GLY A 350 16.45 -29.49 3.49
C GLY A 350 17.40 -28.33 3.15
N LYS A 351 17.16 -27.61 2.04
CA LYS A 351 18.07 -26.54 1.56
C LYS A 351 17.81 -25.17 2.19
N HIS A 352 16.63 -24.96 2.77
CA HIS A 352 16.22 -23.70 3.34
C HIS A 352 16.50 -23.69 4.85
N ALA A 353 17.12 -22.63 5.34
CA ALA A 353 17.39 -22.46 6.77
C ALA A 353 16.11 -22.19 7.59
N HIS A 354 15.14 -21.55 6.94
CA HIS A 354 13.82 -21.29 7.52
C HIS A 354 12.74 -21.46 6.45
N ILE A 355 11.65 -22.08 6.85
CA ILE A 355 10.44 -22.22 6.00
C ILE A 355 9.27 -21.60 6.76
N GLN A 356 8.59 -20.65 6.13
CA GLN A 356 7.33 -20.07 6.61
C GLN A 356 6.21 -20.52 5.67
N PHE A 357 5.23 -21.24 6.20
CA PHE A 357 4.03 -21.64 5.46
C PHE A 357 2.81 -20.92 6.01
N ASN A 358 2.11 -20.18 5.16
CA ASN A 358 0.95 -19.38 5.50
C ASN A 358 -0.26 -19.87 4.67
N ASN A 359 -1.02 -20.81 5.18
CA ASN A 359 -2.32 -21.19 4.60
C ASN A 359 -3.41 -20.27 5.16
N ARG A 360 -3.64 -19.14 4.46
CA ARG A 360 -4.65 -18.13 4.87
C ARG A 360 -6.08 -18.65 4.71
N ARG A 361 -6.32 -19.59 3.78
CA ARG A 361 -7.64 -20.22 3.58
C ARG A 361 -8.12 -20.96 4.83
N ASP A 362 -7.22 -21.79 5.43
CA ASP A 362 -7.55 -22.63 6.57
C ASP A 362 -7.02 -22.07 7.89
N ARG A 363 -6.37 -20.89 7.86
CA ARG A 363 -5.75 -20.21 9.02
C ARG A 363 -4.67 -21.05 9.70
N GLU A 364 -3.87 -21.72 8.90
CA GLU A 364 -2.74 -22.53 9.35
C GLU A 364 -1.43 -21.81 9.05
N TYR A 365 -0.64 -21.57 10.10
CA TYR A 365 0.62 -20.82 10.03
C TYR A 365 1.73 -21.67 10.67
N LEU A 366 2.61 -22.21 9.82
CA LEU A 366 3.67 -23.14 10.24
C LEU A 366 5.06 -22.54 10.01
N ARG A 367 6.00 -22.90 10.88
CA ARG A 367 7.43 -22.52 10.78
C ARG A 367 8.30 -23.74 10.98
N PHE A 368 9.36 -23.85 10.17
CA PHE A 368 10.35 -24.92 10.22
C PHE A 368 11.77 -24.37 10.07
#